data_2be7ea0dbb358526adc27cbd02b93bcc
#
_entry.id   2be7ea0dbb358526adc27cbd02b93bcc
#
_cell.length_a   1.000
_cell.length_b   1.000
_cell.length_c   1.000
_cell.angle_alpha   90.00
_cell.angle_beta   90.00
_cell.angle_gamma   90.00
#
_symmetry.space_group_name_H-M   'P 1'
#
loop_
_entity.id
_entity.type
_entity.pdbx_description
1 polymer ?
#
loop_
_entity_poly.entity_id
_entity_poly.type
_entity_poly.pdbx_seq_one_letter_code
_entity_poly.pdbx_strand_id
1 'polypeptide(L)'
;MFSGRYGLGSKDTTPAQIIAVYKNNEKKTFTIGIYDDVTNLSLDAGKEIVTTPEGTICCKFWGLGADGTVGANKNSIKIIGDNTDMYAQAYFDYDSKKSGGVTMSHLRFGKKPIKSTYLVRQANFVACHNPAYIRKFNMSQELVDGGTFLLNCSWGTPEGLETHLPPQVKRFIHDHNIQFYTIDGVKIGIETGMGPTRINTILQSAFFKLANIIPEEEAIKFMKAAAQKTYGRKGQDVVDKNCAAIDAGAKNVVKVDVPDSWGKCEGEEYDIAVASGDRKDVVDFVNNIQAKVNGQEGNKVPVSVVSTYYEGSTPSGSAAFEKRGIAVNVPVWNSANCIQCTFCSYVCPHAAIRTMALTEEEAAKMPAGTVCLNLNGMPGYKFAIVVSSLDCTGCGSCANVCPGMKGNEALVMTRLEEGMAQPNEQEAFNTAVKFPIKKDVVAKFKETTVKGDQFTQ
;
A
#
# COMPACT_ATOMS: atom_id res chain seq x y z
N MET A 1 -31.69 -1.82 -33.29
CA MET A 1 -30.70 -2.57 -32.48
C MET A 1 -29.69 -1.56 -31.95
N PHE A 2 -29.41 -1.55 -30.64
CA PHE A 2 -28.38 -0.76 -30.03
C PHE A 2 -27.17 -1.65 -29.73
N SER A 3 -25.96 -1.13 -29.94
CA SER A 3 -24.71 -1.85 -29.70
C SER A 3 -23.84 -1.04 -28.74
N GLY A 4 -23.58 -1.58 -27.54
CA GLY A 4 -22.77 -0.94 -26.54
C GLY A 4 -21.48 -1.71 -26.26
N ARG A 5 -20.40 -0.99 -25.99
CA ARG A 5 -19.15 -1.53 -25.48
C ARG A 5 -18.91 -0.99 -24.08
N TYR A 6 -18.78 -1.90 -23.12
CA TYR A 6 -18.31 -1.57 -21.78
C TYR A 6 -16.79 -1.37 -21.80
N GLY A 7 -16.32 -0.36 -21.08
CA GLY A 7 -14.99 0.16 -21.22
C GLY A 7 -13.83 -0.80 -20.93
N LEU A 8 -13.37 -0.84 -19.69
CA LEU A 8 -12.16 -1.58 -19.32
C LEU A 8 -12.49 -2.96 -18.74
N GLY A 9 -11.67 -3.95 -19.05
CA GLY A 9 -11.71 -5.25 -18.38
C GLY A 9 -11.49 -5.14 -16.87
N SER A 10 -11.97 -6.11 -16.11
CA SER A 10 -11.83 -6.19 -14.64
C SER A 10 -12.49 -5.05 -13.85
N LYS A 11 -13.41 -4.29 -14.47
CA LYS A 11 -14.21 -3.27 -13.78
C LYS A 11 -15.65 -3.75 -13.63
N ASP A 12 -16.26 -3.37 -12.50
CA ASP A 12 -17.68 -3.63 -12.28
C ASP A 12 -18.57 -2.70 -13.11
N THR A 13 -19.75 -3.16 -13.43
CA THR A 13 -20.79 -2.32 -14.03
C THR A 13 -21.69 -1.80 -12.92
N THR A 14 -21.82 -0.49 -12.80
CA THR A 14 -22.61 0.13 -11.73
C THR A 14 -24.10 0.22 -12.09
N PRO A 15 -25.02 0.31 -11.12
CA PRO A 15 -26.43 0.54 -11.38
C PRO A 15 -26.68 1.79 -12.22
N ALA A 16 -25.94 2.88 -11.97
CA ALA A 16 -26.05 4.11 -12.75
C ALA A 16 -25.71 3.89 -14.22
N GLN A 17 -24.65 3.15 -14.52
CA GLN A 17 -24.26 2.79 -15.88
C GLN A 17 -25.33 1.94 -16.58
N ILE A 18 -25.88 0.94 -15.91
CA ILE A 18 -26.96 0.13 -16.46
C ILE A 18 -28.18 0.99 -16.79
N ILE A 19 -28.58 1.87 -15.88
CA ILE A 19 -29.70 2.79 -16.10
C ILE A 19 -29.43 3.72 -17.27
N ALA A 20 -28.21 4.24 -17.43
CA ALA A 20 -27.82 5.07 -18.55
C ALA A 20 -27.98 4.33 -19.90
N VAL A 21 -27.60 3.05 -19.94
CA VAL A 21 -27.79 2.20 -21.13
C VAL A 21 -29.27 2.04 -21.47
N TYR A 22 -30.14 1.76 -20.49
CA TYR A 22 -31.59 1.61 -20.71
C TYR A 22 -32.29 2.92 -21.07
N LYS A 23 -31.76 4.06 -20.62
CA LYS A 23 -32.28 5.38 -20.99
C LYS A 23 -31.77 5.91 -22.35
N ASN A 24 -30.73 5.28 -22.90
CA ASN A 24 -30.15 5.69 -24.15
C ASN A 24 -31.10 5.38 -25.33
N ASN A 25 -31.60 6.43 -25.97
CA ASN A 25 -32.45 6.37 -27.16
C ASN A 25 -31.84 7.07 -28.38
N GLU A 26 -30.68 7.69 -28.23
CA GLU A 26 -30.02 8.52 -29.22
C GLU A 26 -28.86 7.80 -29.91
N LYS A 27 -27.92 7.29 -29.14
CA LYS A 27 -26.70 6.67 -29.67
C LYS A 27 -26.93 5.18 -29.97
N LYS A 28 -27.04 4.83 -31.26
CA LYS A 28 -27.16 3.41 -31.68
C LYS A 28 -25.93 2.58 -31.35
N THR A 29 -24.75 3.19 -31.43
CA THR A 29 -23.46 2.64 -30.97
C THR A 29 -22.94 3.52 -29.86
N PHE A 30 -22.50 2.94 -28.74
CA PHE A 30 -22.06 3.69 -27.59
C PHE A 30 -20.98 2.94 -26.80
N THR A 31 -20.27 3.67 -25.96
CA THR A 31 -19.40 3.15 -24.91
C THR A 31 -19.93 3.59 -23.55
N ILE A 32 -19.55 2.87 -22.48
CA ILE A 32 -19.86 3.22 -21.10
C ILE A 32 -18.73 2.81 -20.17
N GLY A 33 -18.50 3.56 -19.11
CA GLY A 33 -17.46 3.27 -18.10
C GLY A 33 -16.05 3.72 -18.50
N ILE A 34 -15.93 4.51 -19.58
CA ILE A 34 -14.66 5.16 -20.00
C ILE A 34 -14.93 6.63 -20.36
N TYR A 35 -13.86 7.40 -20.39
CA TYR A 35 -13.89 8.80 -20.89
C TYR A 35 -13.38 8.81 -22.34
N ASP A 36 -14.33 8.74 -23.30
CA ASP A 36 -14.04 8.72 -24.72
C ASP A 36 -14.15 10.13 -25.30
N ASP A 37 -13.03 10.82 -25.38
CA ASP A 37 -12.86 12.14 -25.95
C ASP A 37 -12.46 12.12 -27.43
N VAL A 38 -12.37 10.93 -28.04
CA VAL A 38 -12.02 10.74 -29.47
C VAL A 38 -13.26 10.58 -30.32
N THR A 39 -14.11 9.59 -29.98
CA THR A 39 -15.34 9.31 -30.75
C THR A 39 -16.58 9.90 -30.08
N ASN A 40 -16.49 10.33 -28.85
CA ASN A 40 -17.59 10.90 -28.05
C ASN A 40 -18.83 9.98 -27.96
N LEU A 41 -18.58 8.68 -28.02
CA LEU A 41 -19.65 7.67 -27.92
C LEU A 41 -20.02 7.32 -26.49
N SER A 42 -19.26 7.75 -25.48
CA SER A 42 -19.55 7.46 -24.08
C SER A 42 -20.90 7.99 -23.65
N LEU A 43 -21.64 7.17 -22.93
CA LEU A 43 -22.84 7.58 -22.21
C LEU A 43 -22.43 8.16 -20.84
N ASP A 44 -23.09 9.23 -20.45
CA ASP A 44 -22.98 9.75 -19.09
C ASP A 44 -23.83 8.90 -18.14
N ALA A 45 -23.21 8.28 -17.17
CA ALA A 45 -23.89 7.50 -16.15
C ALA A 45 -24.55 8.37 -15.05
N GLY A 46 -24.17 9.65 -14.97
CA GLY A 46 -24.63 10.54 -13.92
C GLY A 46 -24.11 10.18 -12.53
N LYS A 47 -24.90 10.49 -11.50
CA LYS A 47 -24.51 10.22 -10.10
C LYS A 47 -24.62 8.72 -9.79
N GLU A 48 -23.73 8.24 -8.93
CA GLU A 48 -23.78 6.87 -8.41
C GLU A 48 -25.13 6.59 -7.74
N ILE A 49 -25.64 5.37 -7.98
CA ILE A 49 -26.90 4.89 -7.44
C ILE A 49 -26.63 3.66 -6.59
N VAL A 50 -27.03 3.72 -5.32
CA VAL A 50 -26.94 2.60 -4.40
C VAL A 50 -28.24 1.78 -4.45
N THR A 51 -28.12 0.50 -4.74
CA THR A 51 -29.24 -0.44 -4.78
C THR A 51 -29.17 -1.50 -3.68
N THR A 52 -28.27 -1.35 -2.72
CA THR A 52 -28.23 -2.20 -1.53
C THR A 52 -29.49 -1.97 -0.71
N PRO A 53 -30.12 -3.03 -0.16
CA PRO A 53 -31.27 -2.87 0.72
C PRO A 53 -30.95 -1.99 1.93
N GLU A 54 -31.93 -1.20 2.35
CA GLU A 54 -31.81 -0.40 3.56
C GLU A 54 -31.44 -1.25 4.78
N GLY A 55 -30.52 -0.76 5.61
CA GLY A 55 -29.95 -1.47 6.76
C GLY A 55 -28.82 -2.43 6.39
N THR A 56 -28.35 -2.44 5.13
CA THR A 56 -27.15 -3.17 4.76
C THR A 56 -25.92 -2.39 5.21
N ILE A 57 -25.03 -3.04 5.95
CA ILE A 57 -23.74 -2.50 6.36
C ILE A 57 -22.71 -2.84 5.27
N CYS A 58 -22.12 -1.82 4.67
CA CYS A 58 -21.11 -1.94 3.65
C CYS A 58 -19.73 -1.61 4.23
N CYS A 59 -18.77 -2.52 4.07
CA CYS A 59 -17.41 -2.36 4.58
C CYS A 59 -16.38 -2.50 3.47
N LYS A 60 -15.32 -1.70 3.53
CA LYS A 60 -14.19 -1.81 2.61
C LYS A 60 -12.86 -1.82 3.36
N PHE A 61 -11.95 -2.71 2.93
CA PHE A 61 -10.66 -2.87 3.57
C PHE A 61 -9.56 -2.74 2.53
N TRP A 62 -8.61 -1.87 2.79
CA TRP A 62 -7.42 -1.64 1.99
C TRP A 62 -6.23 -2.32 2.65
N GLY A 63 -5.77 -3.42 2.06
CA GLY A 63 -4.69 -4.24 2.57
C GLY A 63 -3.54 -4.39 1.58
N LEU A 64 -2.42 -4.87 2.07
CA LEU A 64 -1.26 -5.22 1.27
C LEU A 64 -1.34 -6.69 0.86
N GLY A 65 -1.00 -7.01 -0.37
CA GLY A 65 -0.92 -8.39 -0.84
C GLY A 65 0.00 -9.22 0.05
N ALA A 66 -0.50 -10.36 0.52
CA ALA A 66 0.14 -11.29 1.44
C ALA A 66 0.21 -10.85 2.93
N ASP A 67 -0.43 -9.72 3.33
CA ASP A 67 -0.51 -9.30 4.73
C ASP A 67 -1.55 -10.07 5.57
N GLY A 68 -2.36 -10.92 4.93
CA GLY A 68 -3.40 -11.71 5.57
C GLY A 68 -4.77 -11.04 5.66
N THR A 69 -4.93 -9.79 5.21
CA THR A 69 -6.21 -9.04 5.22
C THR A 69 -7.34 -9.80 4.54
N VAL A 70 -7.10 -10.35 3.35
CA VAL A 70 -8.11 -11.12 2.62
C VAL A 70 -8.54 -12.37 3.40
N GLY A 71 -7.59 -13.07 4.01
CA GLY A 71 -7.86 -14.24 4.86
C GLY A 71 -8.72 -13.89 6.09
N ALA A 72 -8.40 -12.79 6.77
CA ALA A 72 -9.18 -12.28 7.91
C ALA A 72 -10.60 -11.89 7.48
N ASN A 73 -10.76 -11.21 6.34
CA ASN A 73 -12.07 -10.82 5.84
C ASN A 73 -12.92 -12.02 5.40
N LYS A 74 -12.32 -13.06 4.79
CA LYS A 74 -13.02 -14.34 4.54
C LYS A 74 -13.48 -15.00 5.84
N ASN A 75 -12.67 -14.94 6.88
CA ASN A 75 -13.06 -15.44 8.20
C ASN A 75 -14.19 -14.62 8.83
N SER A 76 -14.16 -13.28 8.67
CA SER A 76 -15.23 -12.40 9.16
C SER A 76 -16.57 -12.70 8.50
N ILE A 77 -16.60 -12.87 7.16
CA ILE A 77 -17.79 -13.30 6.42
C ILE A 77 -18.35 -14.61 6.97
N LYS A 78 -17.46 -15.57 7.23
CA LYS A 78 -17.86 -16.89 7.76
C LYS A 78 -18.37 -16.79 9.18
N ILE A 79 -17.72 -16.02 10.06
CA ILE A 79 -18.18 -15.82 11.43
C ILE A 79 -19.60 -15.24 11.43
N ILE A 80 -19.86 -14.20 10.63
CA ILE A 80 -21.16 -13.54 10.58
C ILE A 80 -22.21 -14.47 9.95
N GLY A 81 -21.89 -15.11 8.81
CA GLY A 81 -22.82 -15.99 8.11
C GLY A 81 -23.17 -17.27 8.89
N ASP A 82 -22.22 -17.85 9.62
CA ASP A 82 -22.44 -19.08 10.39
C ASP A 82 -23.16 -18.84 11.74
N ASN A 83 -23.09 -17.61 12.29
CA ASN A 83 -23.56 -17.32 13.64
C ASN A 83 -24.68 -16.25 13.73
N THR A 84 -25.17 -15.77 12.59
CA THR A 84 -26.26 -14.79 12.55
C THR A 84 -27.25 -15.11 11.43
N ASP A 85 -28.44 -14.52 11.48
CA ASP A 85 -29.43 -14.59 10.40
C ASP A 85 -29.19 -13.57 9.28
N MET A 86 -27.98 -13.00 9.21
CA MET A 86 -27.64 -12.00 8.19
C MET A 86 -27.23 -12.68 6.89
N TYR A 87 -27.64 -12.06 5.80
CA TYR A 87 -27.02 -12.30 4.49
C TYR A 87 -25.65 -11.64 4.47
N ALA A 88 -24.66 -12.34 3.97
CA ALA A 88 -23.28 -11.87 3.86
C ALA A 88 -22.79 -12.01 2.42
N GLN A 89 -22.16 -10.97 1.88
CA GLN A 89 -21.56 -10.96 0.56
C GLN A 89 -20.13 -10.43 0.66
N ALA A 90 -19.20 -11.05 -0.07
CA ALA A 90 -17.84 -10.56 -0.19
C ALA A 90 -17.35 -10.61 -1.64
N TYR A 91 -16.56 -9.63 -2.00
CA TYR A 91 -15.75 -9.61 -3.20
C TYR A 91 -14.34 -9.12 -2.85
N PHE A 92 -13.34 -9.73 -3.46
CA PHE A 92 -11.93 -9.41 -3.22
C PHE A 92 -11.29 -8.97 -4.52
N ASP A 93 -10.89 -7.71 -4.58
CA ASP A 93 -10.20 -7.11 -5.71
C ASP A 93 -8.69 -7.11 -5.45
N TYR A 94 -7.91 -7.47 -6.46
CA TYR A 94 -6.47 -7.62 -6.38
C TYR A 94 -5.79 -6.78 -7.45
N ASP A 95 -4.71 -6.11 -7.07
CA ASP A 95 -3.78 -5.54 -8.03
C ASP A 95 -3.13 -6.65 -8.87
N SER A 96 -2.79 -6.35 -10.10
CA SER A 96 -2.04 -7.25 -10.99
C SER A 96 -0.60 -7.50 -10.52
N LYS A 97 -0.05 -6.65 -9.65
CA LYS A 97 1.28 -6.82 -9.06
C LYS A 97 1.28 -7.97 -8.06
N LYS A 98 2.17 -8.96 -8.25
CA LYS A 98 2.21 -10.15 -7.40
C LYS A 98 2.83 -9.89 -6.02
N SER A 99 3.81 -9.00 -5.93
CA SER A 99 4.49 -8.67 -4.67
C SER A 99 4.07 -7.29 -4.20
N GLY A 100 3.42 -7.23 -3.03
CA GLY A 100 3.04 -5.99 -2.40
C GLY A 100 2.02 -5.17 -3.21
N GLY A 101 1.18 -5.82 -4.02
CA GLY A 101 0.04 -5.18 -4.67
C GLY A 101 -1.04 -4.82 -3.66
N VAL A 102 -1.84 -3.79 -3.94
CA VAL A 102 -2.98 -3.45 -3.11
C VAL A 102 -4.07 -4.51 -3.22
N THR A 103 -4.72 -4.82 -2.11
CA THR A 103 -5.93 -5.65 -2.09
C THR A 103 -7.08 -4.87 -1.50
N MET A 104 -8.24 -4.97 -2.13
CA MET A 104 -9.47 -4.34 -1.63
C MET A 104 -10.50 -5.41 -1.36
N SER A 105 -10.98 -5.47 -0.11
CA SER A 105 -12.06 -6.39 0.27
C SER A 105 -13.34 -5.60 0.42
N HIS A 106 -14.39 -6.00 -0.29
CA HIS A 106 -15.71 -5.40 -0.28
C HIS A 106 -16.68 -6.34 0.41
N LEU A 107 -17.17 -5.98 1.59
CA LEU A 107 -18.07 -6.79 2.38
C LEU A 107 -19.42 -6.11 2.54
N ARG A 108 -20.50 -6.89 2.51
CA ARG A 108 -21.86 -6.43 2.79
C ARG A 108 -22.55 -7.40 3.73
N PHE A 109 -23.23 -6.86 4.71
CA PHE A 109 -24.00 -7.61 5.71
C PHE A 109 -25.37 -6.99 5.89
N GLY A 110 -26.44 -7.79 5.92
CA GLY A 110 -27.78 -7.26 6.09
C GLY A 110 -28.82 -8.32 6.33
N LYS A 111 -29.98 -7.92 6.88
CA LYS A 111 -31.12 -8.82 7.14
C LYS A 111 -31.96 -9.14 5.90
N LYS A 112 -31.73 -8.44 4.79
CA LYS A 112 -32.41 -8.67 3.51
C LYS A 112 -31.44 -9.28 2.52
N PRO A 113 -31.92 -10.09 1.53
CA PRO A 113 -31.08 -10.67 0.50
C PRO A 113 -30.26 -9.60 -0.26
N ILE A 114 -28.94 -9.77 -0.32
CA ILE A 114 -28.03 -8.85 -1.00
C ILE A 114 -27.85 -9.33 -2.45
N LYS A 115 -28.29 -8.50 -3.39
CA LYS A 115 -28.20 -8.78 -4.85
C LYS A 115 -27.29 -7.79 -5.57
N SER A 116 -26.46 -7.04 -4.82
CA SER A 116 -25.55 -6.03 -5.35
C SER A 116 -24.29 -6.69 -5.89
N THR A 117 -24.17 -6.77 -7.21
CA THR A 117 -23.04 -7.42 -7.92
C THR A 117 -21.88 -6.48 -8.21
N TYR A 118 -21.99 -5.22 -7.82
CA TYR A 118 -20.99 -4.17 -8.00
C TYR A 118 -20.18 -3.96 -6.72
N LEU A 119 -19.00 -3.34 -6.85
CA LEU A 119 -18.09 -3.04 -5.75
C LEU A 119 -18.73 -2.07 -4.75
N VAL A 120 -18.27 -2.09 -3.50
CA VAL A 120 -18.67 -1.10 -2.48
C VAL A 120 -18.03 0.24 -2.84
N ARG A 121 -18.88 1.25 -3.10
CA ARG A 121 -18.48 2.65 -3.42
C ARG A 121 -18.94 3.64 -2.34
N GLN A 122 -19.90 3.22 -1.53
CA GLN A 122 -20.35 3.94 -0.34
C GLN A 122 -20.30 2.97 0.84
N ALA A 123 -19.39 3.20 1.76
CA ALA A 123 -19.09 2.31 2.87
C ALA A 123 -19.47 2.94 4.22
N ASN A 124 -20.07 2.15 5.11
CA ASN A 124 -20.26 2.52 6.49
C ASN A 124 -18.97 2.39 7.31
N PHE A 125 -18.06 1.51 6.84
CA PHE A 125 -16.78 1.24 7.48
C PHE A 125 -15.69 1.10 6.41
N VAL A 126 -14.59 1.86 6.57
CA VAL A 126 -13.36 1.70 5.78
C VAL A 126 -12.19 1.44 6.71
N ALA A 127 -11.36 0.45 6.40
CA ALA A 127 -10.10 0.20 7.10
C ALA A 127 -8.91 0.33 6.16
N CYS A 128 -7.90 1.08 6.58
CA CYS A 128 -6.59 1.17 5.95
C CYS A 128 -5.57 0.38 6.77
N HIS A 129 -5.16 -0.78 6.28
CA HIS A 129 -4.24 -1.68 6.98
C HIS A 129 -2.77 -1.32 6.78
N ASN A 130 -2.43 -0.63 5.69
CA ASN A 130 -1.08 -0.14 5.42
C ASN A 130 -1.08 1.40 5.42
N PRO A 131 -0.37 2.07 6.35
CA PRO A 131 -0.42 3.52 6.49
C PRO A 131 0.08 4.28 5.24
N ALA A 132 0.97 3.68 4.42
CA ALA A 132 1.42 4.29 3.17
C ALA A 132 0.27 4.54 2.16
N TYR A 133 -0.86 3.83 2.30
CA TYR A 133 -1.97 3.95 1.37
C TYR A 133 -2.80 5.21 1.55
N ILE A 134 -2.80 5.80 2.77
CA ILE A 134 -3.58 7.02 3.04
C ILE A 134 -3.15 8.20 2.19
N ARG A 135 -1.89 8.20 1.74
CA ARG A 135 -1.33 9.23 0.87
C ARG A 135 -1.42 8.92 -0.62
N LYS A 136 -1.83 7.69 -0.98
CA LYS A 136 -1.81 7.20 -2.38
C LYS A 136 -3.18 6.97 -2.97
N PHE A 137 -4.14 6.61 -2.13
CA PHE A 137 -5.48 6.23 -2.57
C PHE A 137 -6.55 7.09 -1.92
N ASN A 138 -7.53 7.48 -2.70
CA ASN A 138 -8.67 8.27 -2.23
C ASN A 138 -9.71 7.40 -1.52
N MET A 139 -9.32 6.74 -0.43
CA MET A 139 -10.18 5.81 0.29
C MET A 139 -11.17 6.47 1.26
N SER A 140 -10.86 7.65 1.76
CA SER A 140 -11.74 8.36 2.69
C SER A 140 -13.05 8.78 2.05
N GLN A 141 -13.03 9.22 0.79
CA GLN A 141 -14.21 9.63 0.04
C GLN A 141 -15.19 8.49 -0.29
N GLU A 142 -14.85 7.27 0.05
CA GLU A 142 -15.75 6.12 -0.08
C GLU A 142 -16.67 5.95 1.14
N LEU A 143 -16.44 6.69 2.22
CA LEU A 143 -17.28 6.67 3.41
C LEU A 143 -18.56 7.49 3.23
N VAL A 144 -19.66 6.97 3.78
CA VAL A 144 -20.88 7.75 3.98
C VAL A 144 -20.70 8.73 5.14
N ASP A 145 -21.53 9.77 5.19
CA ASP A 145 -21.54 10.71 6.32
C ASP A 145 -21.72 9.98 7.65
N GLY A 146 -20.91 10.32 8.63
CA GLY A 146 -20.90 9.64 9.93
C GLY A 146 -20.32 8.22 9.92
N GLY A 147 -19.79 7.77 8.79
CA GLY A 147 -19.13 6.46 8.66
C GLY A 147 -17.90 6.32 9.54
N THR A 148 -17.40 5.09 9.69
CA THR A 148 -16.25 4.78 10.53
C THR A 148 -14.99 4.54 9.68
N PHE A 149 -13.91 5.22 10.03
CA PHE A 149 -12.60 5.03 9.42
C PHE A 149 -11.59 4.49 10.43
N LEU A 150 -10.96 3.36 10.14
CA LEU A 150 -9.90 2.75 10.95
C LEU A 150 -8.57 2.81 10.18
N LEU A 151 -7.56 3.47 10.78
CA LEU A 151 -6.21 3.56 10.23
C LEU A 151 -5.22 2.80 11.11
N ASN A 152 -4.52 1.83 10.51
CA ASN A 152 -3.39 1.17 11.15
C ASN A 152 -2.12 2.00 10.94
N CYS A 153 -1.60 2.61 12.01
CA CYS A 153 -0.37 3.42 11.95
C CYS A 153 0.33 3.48 13.32
N SER A 154 1.64 3.79 13.30
CA SER A 154 2.45 4.01 14.51
C SER A 154 2.34 5.45 15.04
N TRP A 155 1.94 6.38 14.19
CA TRP A 155 1.85 7.82 14.44
C TRP A 155 0.42 8.28 14.75
N GLY A 156 -0.34 7.48 15.49
CA GLY A 156 -1.73 7.78 15.88
C GLY A 156 -1.89 8.88 16.94
N THR A 157 -0.83 9.58 17.33
CA THR A 157 -0.90 10.77 18.21
C THR A 157 -1.41 12.00 17.46
N PRO A 158 -1.99 13.01 18.14
CA PRO A 158 -2.44 14.24 17.48
C PRO A 158 -1.38 14.87 16.58
N GLU A 159 -0.14 14.97 17.03
CA GLU A 159 1.00 15.54 16.30
C GLU A 159 1.39 14.69 15.09
N GLY A 160 1.36 13.37 15.25
CA GLY A 160 1.65 12.43 14.18
C GLY A 160 0.57 12.47 13.09
N LEU A 161 -0.70 12.51 13.48
CA LEU A 161 -1.83 12.63 12.54
C LEU A 161 -1.78 13.97 11.79
N GLU A 162 -1.44 15.06 12.50
CA GLU A 162 -1.30 16.39 11.88
C GLU A 162 -0.21 16.39 10.81
N THR A 163 0.89 15.69 11.03
CA THR A 163 2.05 15.64 10.13
C THR A 163 1.82 14.71 8.93
N HIS A 164 1.19 13.56 9.16
CA HIS A 164 1.16 12.46 8.17
C HIS A 164 -0.12 12.39 7.35
N LEU A 165 -1.26 12.91 7.84
CA LEU A 165 -2.50 12.87 7.08
C LEU A 165 -2.53 13.94 5.98
N PRO A 166 -2.90 13.58 4.74
CA PRO A 166 -3.11 14.54 3.67
C PRO A 166 -4.22 15.56 4.00
N PRO A 167 -4.09 16.82 3.57
CA PRO A 167 -5.08 17.87 3.84
C PRO A 167 -6.52 17.52 3.43
N GLN A 168 -6.70 16.89 2.26
CA GLN A 168 -8.03 16.50 1.79
C GLN A 168 -8.64 15.36 2.63
N VAL A 169 -7.84 14.47 3.20
CA VAL A 169 -8.32 13.42 4.11
C VAL A 169 -8.79 14.04 5.42
N LYS A 170 -8.03 15.00 5.96
CA LYS A 170 -8.41 15.77 7.16
C LYS A 170 -9.74 16.48 6.96
N ARG A 171 -9.88 17.26 5.86
CA ARG A 171 -11.14 17.95 5.52
C ARG A 171 -12.30 16.97 5.41
N PHE A 172 -12.13 15.87 4.68
CA PHE A 172 -13.18 14.89 4.51
C PHE A 172 -13.66 14.30 5.85
N ILE A 173 -12.72 13.92 6.71
CA ILE A 173 -13.03 13.39 8.05
C ILE A 173 -13.86 14.41 8.86
N HIS A 174 -13.46 15.68 8.84
CA HIS A 174 -14.15 16.74 9.56
C HIS A 174 -15.52 17.03 8.96
N ASP A 175 -15.60 17.33 7.66
CA ASP A 175 -16.81 17.83 7.00
C ASP A 175 -17.93 16.80 6.91
N HIS A 176 -17.58 15.50 6.88
CA HIS A 176 -18.52 14.39 6.84
C HIS A 176 -18.74 13.71 8.19
N ASN A 177 -18.25 14.31 9.29
CA ASN A 177 -18.41 13.79 10.67
C ASN A 177 -17.95 12.33 10.81
N ILE A 178 -16.84 11.95 10.14
CA ILE A 178 -16.35 10.58 10.15
C ILE A 178 -15.86 10.19 11.54
N GLN A 179 -16.29 9.02 12.01
CA GLN A 179 -15.80 8.44 13.26
C GLN A 179 -14.41 7.85 13.00
N PHE A 180 -13.38 8.63 13.33
CA PHE A 180 -12.01 8.27 13.01
C PHE A 180 -11.33 7.54 14.18
N TYR A 181 -10.68 6.42 13.86
CA TYR A 181 -9.96 5.59 14.82
C TYR A 181 -8.59 5.20 14.29
N THR A 182 -7.63 5.05 15.23
CA THR A 182 -6.29 4.53 14.93
C THR A 182 -5.99 3.28 15.76
N ILE A 183 -5.06 2.47 15.27
CA ILE A 183 -4.49 1.31 15.96
C ILE A 183 -3.06 1.09 15.49
N ASP A 184 -2.13 0.74 16.40
CA ASP A 184 -0.80 0.27 16.02
C ASP A 184 -0.75 -1.27 16.08
N GLY A 185 -1.25 -1.90 15.02
CA GLY A 185 -1.28 -3.35 14.90
C GLY A 185 0.10 -4.00 14.90
N VAL A 186 1.14 -3.29 14.41
CA VAL A 186 2.52 -3.78 14.40
C VAL A 186 3.08 -3.87 15.82
N LYS A 187 2.91 -2.82 16.62
CA LYS A 187 3.29 -2.81 18.04
C LYS A 187 2.59 -3.91 18.82
N ILE A 188 1.26 -4.01 18.66
CA ILE A 188 0.45 -5.06 19.31
C ILE A 188 0.93 -6.46 18.88
N GLY A 189 1.23 -6.66 17.59
CA GLY A 189 1.75 -7.93 17.09
C GLY A 189 3.07 -8.34 17.74
N ILE A 190 3.98 -7.40 17.94
CA ILE A 190 5.26 -7.62 18.65
C ILE A 190 5.00 -7.96 20.11
N GLU A 191 4.19 -7.17 20.82
CA GLU A 191 3.88 -7.33 22.24
C GLU A 191 3.16 -8.66 22.56
N THR A 192 2.32 -9.14 21.64
CA THR A 192 1.59 -10.42 21.78
C THR A 192 2.38 -11.64 21.25
N GLY A 193 3.61 -11.43 20.75
CA GLY A 193 4.45 -12.51 20.21
C GLY A 193 4.03 -13.03 18.84
N MET A 194 3.13 -12.32 18.13
CA MET A 194 2.75 -12.62 16.74
C MET A 194 3.80 -12.13 15.74
N GLY A 195 4.60 -11.14 16.13
CA GLY A 195 5.58 -10.46 15.28
C GLY A 195 4.99 -9.32 14.44
N PRO A 196 5.83 -8.55 13.73
CA PRO A 196 5.45 -7.30 13.10
C PRO A 196 4.57 -7.46 11.83
N THR A 197 4.50 -8.65 11.26
CA THR A 197 3.81 -8.90 9.98
C THR A 197 2.48 -9.63 10.12
N ARG A 198 2.18 -10.20 11.30
CA ARG A 198 0.95 -10.97 11.53
C ARG A 198 -0.09 -10.16 12.29
N ILE A 199 -0.52 -9.05 11.70
CA ILE A 199 -1.44 -8.09 12.31
C ILE A 199 -2.91 -8.29 11.90
N ASN A 200 -3.18 -9.20 10.99
CA ASN A 200 -4.51 -9.40 10.40
C ASN A 200 -5.58 -9.77 11.45
N THR A 201 -5.26 -10.61 12.43
CA THR A 201 -6.18 -11.00 13.50
C THR A 201 -6.47 -9.84 14.45
N ILE A 202 -5.47 -8.99 14.70
CA ILE A 202 -5.58 -7.76 15.50
C ILE A 202 -6.56 -6.79 14.84
N LEU A 203 -6.37 -6.52 13.54
CA LEU A 203 -7.21 -5.61 12.77
C LEU A 203 -8.63 -6.16 12.56
N GLN A 204 -8.79 -7.48 12.44
CA GLN A 204 -10.09 -8.14 12.40
C GLN A 204 -10.87 -7.93 13.71
N SER A 205 -10.20 -8.03 14.85
CA SER A 205 -10.82 -7.78 16.16
C SER A 205 -11.25 -6.32 16.31
N ALA A 206 -10.40 -5.38 15.91
CA ALA A 206 -10.75 -3.96 15.85
C ALA A 206 -11.96 -3.69 14.95
N PHE A 207 -12.03 -4.35 13.79
CA PHE A 207 -13.20 -4.27 12.90
C PHE A 207 -14.48 -4.70 13.58
N PHE A 208 -14.52 -5.87 14.21
CA PHE A 208 -15.74 -6.36 14.88
C PHE A 208 -16.22 -5.41 15.98
N LYS A 209 -15.30 -4.83 16.75
CA LYS A 209 -15.62 -3.82 17.76
C LYS A 209 -16.26 -2.57 17.15
N LEU A 210 -15.65 -2.02 16.09
CA LEU A 210 -16.07 -0.74 15.52
C LEU A 210 -17.28 -0.84 14.60
N ALA A 211 -17.37 -1.91 13.81
CA ALA A 211 -18.47 -2.09 12.86
C ALA A 211 -19.80 -2.50 13.52
N ASN A 212 -19.75 -2.96 14.77
CA ASN A 212 -20.91 -3.31 15.60
C ASN A 212 -21.97 -4.17 14.88
N ILE A 213 -21.52 -5.13 14.07
CA ILE A 213 -22.37 -6.03 13.29
C ILE A 213 -22.98 -7.11 14.21
N ILE A 214 -22.17 -7.60 15.14
CA ILE A 214 -22.55 -8.52 16.23
C ILE A 214 -21.94 -7.99 17.53
N PRO A 215 -22.49 -8.37 18.71
CA PRO A 215 -21.93 -7.96 20.00
C PRO A 215 -20.42 -8.28 20.11
N GLU A 216 -19.64 -7.35 20.64
CA GLU A 216 -18.17 -7.47 20.74
C GLU A 216 -17.73 -8.77 21.42
N GLU A 217 -18.37 -9.13 22.54
CA GLU A 217 -18.05 -10.34 23.30
C GLU A 217 -18.28 -11.62 22.48
N GLU A 218 -19.37 -11.67 21.71
CA GLU A 218 -19.67 -12.79 20.83
C GLU A 218 -18.66 -12.86 19.67
N ALA A 219 -18.32 -11.73 19.06
CA ALA A 219 -17.31 -11.67 18.00
C ALA A 219 -15.96 -12.21 18.47
N ILE A 220 -15.49 -11.75 19.64
CA ILE A 220 -14.25 -12.22 20.25
C ILE A 220 -14.30 -13.73 20.53
N LYS A 221 -15.41 -14.24 21.07
CA LYS A 221 -15.60 -15.67 21.31
C LYS A 221 -15.50 -16.48 20.01
N PHE A 222 -16.18 -16.04 18.94
CA PHE A 222 -16.14 -16.72 17.65
C PHE A 222 -14.76 -16.65 17.01
N MET A 223 -14.07 -15.52 17.11
CA MET A 223 -12.70 -15.38 16.62
C MET A 223 -11.73 -16.31 17.33
N LYS A 224 -11.81 -16.43 18.66
CA LYS A 224 -10.98 -17.35 19.45
C LYS A 224 -11.27 -18.81 19.10
N ALA A 225 -12.54 -19.18 18.91
CA ALA A 225 -12.91 -20.52 18.45
C ALA A 225 -12.35 -20.82 17.05
N ALA A 226 -12.39 -19.85 16.14
CA ALA A 226 -11.80 -19.99 14.81
C ALA A 226 -10.25 -20.11 14.87
N ALA A 227 -9.59 -19.38 15.76
CA ALA A 227 -8.15 -19.49 15.99
C ALA A 227 -7.77 -20.87 16.53
N GLN A 228 -8.51 -21.40 17.49
CA GLN A 228 -8.34 -22.77 18.02
C GLN A 228 -8.49 -23.81 16.91
N LYS A 229 -9.52 -23.70 16.07
CA LYS A 229 -9.75 -24.61 14.94
C LYS A 229 -8.63 -24.57 13.90
N THR A 230 -8.13 -23.37 13.61
CA THR A 230 -7.12 -23.17 12.56
C THR A 230 -5.72 -23.54 13.01
N TYR A 231 -5.37 -23.16 14.23
CA TYR A 231 -4.00 -23.25 14.73
C TYR A 231 -3.76 -24.32 15.78
N GLY A 232 -4.80 -24.99 16.30
CA GLY A 232 -4.68 -26.01 17.34
C GLY A 232 -3.68 -27.13 17.02
N ARG A 233 -3.56 -27.51 15.73
CA ARG A 233 -2.57 -28.51 15.28
C ARG A 233 -1.13 -27.99 15.30
N LYS A 234 -0.91 -26.68 15.41
CA LYS A 234 0.43 -26.05 15.45
C LYS A 234 0.96 -25.88 16.87
N GLY A 235 0.16 -26.24 17.87
CA GLY A 235 0.47 -26.14 19.30
C GLY A 235 -0.30 -25.05 20.01
N GLN A 236 -0.48 -25.25 21.33
CA GLN A 236 -1.28 -24.37 22.18
C GLN A 236 -0.66 -22.94 22.28
N ASP A 237 0.66 -22.83 22.31
CA ASP A 237 1.36 -21.53 22.31
C ASP A 237 0.95 -20.62 21.14
N VAL A 238 0.78 -21.20 19.94
CA VAL A 238 0.33 -20.46 18.76
C VAL A 238 -1.12 -19.99 18.92
N VAL A 239 -1.97 -20.81 19.50
CA VAL A 239 -3.36 -20.46 19.78
C VAL A 239 -3.44 -19.35 20.82
N ASP A 240 -2.68 -19.44 21.89
CA ASP A 240 -2.66 -18.47 22.99
C ASP A 240 -2.19 -17.09 22.51
N LYS A 241 -1.14 -17.04 21.67
CA LYS A 241 -0.69 -15.81 21.02
C LYS A 241 -1.77 -15.18 20.14
N ASN A 242 -2.49 -16.00 19.36
CA ASN A 242 -3.61 -15.51 18.55
C ASN A 242 -4.75 -14.99 19.42
N CYS A 243 -5.09 -15.68 20.50
CA CYS A 243 -6.13 -15.20 21.44
C CYS A 243 -5.73 -13.88 22.13
N ALA A 244 -4.48 -13.74 22.55
CA ALA A 244 -3.96 -12.51 23.12
C ALA A 244 -4.01 -11.35 22.10
N ALA A 245 -3.69 -11.62 20.83
CA ALA A 245 -3.77 -10.66 19.74
C ALA A 245 -5.21 -10.21 19.45
N ILE A 246 -6.18 -11.11 19.52
CA ILE A 246 -7.61 -10.80 19.38
C ILE A 246 -8.06 -9.84 20.49
N ASP A 247 -7.76 -10.16 21.76
CA ASP A 247 -8.12 -9.32 22.90
C ASP A 247 -7.45 -7.94 22.82
N ALA A 248 -6.18 -7.91 22.46
CA ALA A 248 -5.42 -6.68 22.33
C ALA A 248 -5.93 -5.80 21.16
N GLY A 249 -6.33 -6.40 20.05
CA GLY A 249 -6.89 -5.69 18.90
C GLY A 249 -8.17 -4.93 19.25
N ALA A 250 -9.11 -5.57 19.96
CA ALA A 250 -10.31 -4.92 20.43
C ALA A 250 -10.02 -3.82 21.49
N LYS A 251 -9.07 -4.06 22.41
CA LYS A 251 -8.76 -3.16 23.52
C LYS A 251 -8.02 -1.88 23.10
N ASN A 252 -7.12 -1.96 22.12
CA ASN A 252 -6.18 -0.90 21.79
C ASN A 252 -6.61 -0.01 20.59
N VAL A 253 -7.87 -0.05 20.21
CA VAL A 253 -8.42 0.92 19.26
C VAL A 253 -8.59 2.27 19.95
N VAL A 254 -8.04 3.31 19.35
CA VAL A 254 -8.06 4.67 19.87
C VAL A 254 -8.97 5.54 19.01
N LYS A 255 -9.98 6.16 19.61
CA LYS A 255 -10.79 7.17 18.93
C LYS A 255 -10.00 8.47 18.84
N VAL A 256 -10.02 9.09 17.67
CA VAL A 256 -9.37 10.37 17.43
C VAL A 256 -10.40 11.49 17.60
N ASP A 257 -10.07 12.46 18.44
CA ASP A 257 -10.83 13.70 18.53
C ASP A 257 -10.43 14.59 17.34
N VAL A 258 -11.35 14.75 16.39
CA VAL A 258 -11.12 15.48 15.13
C VAL A 258 -11.09 16.99 15.40
N PRO A 259 -9.97 17.70 15.16
CA PRO A 259 -9.90 19.13 15.40
C PRO A 259 -10.70 19.94 14.37
N ASP A 260 -11.33 21.04 14.80
CA ASP A 260 -12.03 21.98 13.89
C ASP A 260 -11.08 22.60 12.84
N SER A 261 -9.78 22.63 13.10
CA SER A 261 -8.77 23.11 12.15
C SER A 261 -8.69 22.25 10.89
N TRP A 262 -9.08 20.97 10.97
CA TRP A 262 -9.04 20.06 9.81
C TRP A 262 -10.00 20.46 8.70
N GLY A 263 -11.14 21.05 9.01
CA GLY A 263 -12.06 21.59 8.01
C GLY A 263 -11.50 22.77 7.21
N LYS A 264 -10.40 23.40 7.69
CA LYS A 264 -9.74 24.54 7.06
C LYS A 264 -8.43 24.20 6.37
N CYS A 265 -8.03 22.92 6.34
CA CYS A 265 -6.80 22.51 5.68
C CYS A 265 -6.90 22.80 4.17
N GLU A 266 -5.87 23.40 3.58
CA GLU A 266 -5.78 23.64 2.13
C GLU A 266 -4.86 22.60 1.47
N GLY A 267 -5.07 22.32 0.18
CA GLY A 267 -4.30 21.36 -0.61
C GLY A 267 -5.07 20.10 -1.00
N GLU A 268 -4.65 19.44 -2.06
CA GLU A 268 -5.27 18.22 -2.60
C GLU A 268 -4.21 17.13 -2.88
N GLU A 269 -3.15 17.10 -2.09
CA GLU A 269 -1.98 16.30 -2.41
C GLU A 269 -2.14 14.84 -1.97
N TYR A 270 -2.27 13.96 -2.96
CA TYR A 270 -1.82 12.58 -2.86
C TYR A 270 -0.36 12.49 -3.31
N ASP A 271 0.41 11.58 -2.72
CA ASP A 271 1.77 11.26 -3.18
C ASP A 271 1.71 10.51 -4.53
N ILE A 272 1.32 11.23 -5.57
CA ILE A 272 1.36 10.72 -6.92
C ILE A 272 2.79 10.92 -7.42
N ALA A 273 3.44 9.82 -7.81
CA ALA A 273 4.78 9.88 -8.37
C ALA A 273 4.78 10.76 -9.63
N VAL A 274 5.51 11.87 -9.58
CA VAL A 274 5.71 12.75 -10.75
C VAL A 274 7.07 12.42 -11.35
N ALA A 275 7.06 11.99 -12.61
CA ALA A 275 8.29 11.75 -13.35
C ALA A 275 8.84 13.07 -13.90
N SER A 276 10.16 13.20 -13.87
CA SER A 276 10.93 14.27 -14.52
C SER A 276 12.21 13.70 -15.10
N GLY A 277 12.78 14.37 -16.10
CA GLY A 277 14.04 13.96 -16.73
C GLY A 277 14.00 14.09 -18.25
N ASP A 278 15.06 13.66 -18.92
CA ASP A 278 15.28 13.84 -20.35
C ASP A 278 14.50 12.84 -21.24
N ARG A 279 14.06 11.71 -20.65
CA ARG A 279 13.27 10.70 -21.35
C ARG A 279 11.80 11.11 -21.39
N LYS A 280 11.46 11.97 -22.35
CA LYS A 280 10.12 12.51 -22.51
C LYS A 280 9.04 11.42 -22.65
N ASP A 281 9.33 10.32 -23.34
CA ASP A 281 8.44 9.17 -23.49
C ASP A 281 8.07 8.54 -22.14
N VAL A 282 9.06 8.40 -21.23
CA VAL A 282 8.84 7.88 -19.87
C VAL A 282 8.06 8.89 -19.03
N VAL A 283 8.44 10.17 -19.09
CA VAL A 283 7.80 11.26 -18.32
C VAL A 283 6.32 11.37 -18.69
N ASP A 284 6.02 11.41 -19.98
CA ASP A 284 4.64 11.52 -20.48
C ASP A 284 3.79 10.29 -20.08
N PHE A 285 4.35 9.09 -20.23
CA PHE A 285 3.65 7.86 -19.83
C PHE A 285 3.37 7.82 -18.32
N VAL A 286 4.37 8.09 -17.50
CA VAL A 286 4.24 8.04 -16.04
C VAL A 286 3.22 9.07 -15.55
N ASN A 287 3.32 10.32 -15.99
CA ASN A 287 2.47 11.39 -15.46
C ASN A 287 1.02 11.30 -15.97
N ASN A 288 0.81 10.86 -17.21
CA ASN A 288 -0.52 10.86 -17.82
C ASN A 288 -1.28 9.54 -17.63
N ILE A 289 -0.58 8.41 -17.48
CA ILE A 289 -1.19 7.09 -17.40
C ILE A 289 -0.81 6.35 -16.12
N GLN A 290 0.49 6.03 -15.92
CA GLN A 290 0.94 5.12 -14.87
C GLN A 290 0.56 5.62 -13.46
N ALA A 291 0.75 6.90 -13.18
CA ALA A 291 0.42 7.48 -11.88
C ALA A 291 -1.07 7.36 -11.56
N LYS A 292 -1.94 7.65 -12.54
CA LYS A 292 -3.40 7.52 -12.38
C LYS A 292 -3.84 6.07 -12.22
N VAL A 293 -3.28 5.16 -13.00
CA VAL A 293 -3.58 3.72 -12.89
C VAL A 293 -3.11 3.18 -11.55
N ASN A 294 -1.91 3.53 -11.11
CA ASN A 294 -1.39 3.14 -9.80
C ASN A 294 -2.22 3.72 -8.64
N GLY A 295 -2.79 4.92 -8.80
CA GLY A 295 -3.70 5.56 -7.85
C GLY A 295 -5.14 5.01 -7.87
N GLN A 296 -5.42 3.95 -8.66
CA GLN A 296 -6.77 3.40 -8.85
C GLN A 296 -7.74 4.35 -9.58
N GLU A 297 -7.22 5.33 -10.31
CA GLU A 297 -7.98 6.34 -11.06
C GLU A 297 -7.89 6.16 -12.59
N GLY A 298 -7.50 4.97 -13.05
CA GLY A 298 -7.34 4.67 -14.48
C GLY A 298 -8.57 4.95 -15.34
N ASN A 299 -9.78 4.85 -14.77
CA ASN A 299 -11.03 5.18 -15.48
C ASN A 299 -11.15 6.67 -15.87
N LYS A 300 -10.39 7.55 -15.23
CA LYS A 300 -10.36 8.98 -15.53
C LYS A 300 -9.38 9.33 -16.66
N VAL A 301 -8.60 8.35 -17.15
CA VAL A 301 -7.65 8.57 -18.25
C VAL A 301 -8.42 8.63 -19.56
N PRO A 302 -8.32 9.71 -20.35
CA PRO A 302 -9.02 9.84 -21.63
C PRO A 302 -8.54 8.83 -22.66
N VAL A 303 -9.43 8.42 -23.58
CA VAL A 303 -9.08 7.52 -24.68
C VAL A 303 -7.99 8.10 -25.57
N SER A 304 -7.99 9.42 -25.83
CA SER A 304 -6.92 10.09 -26.60
C SER A 304 -5.52 9.86 -26.03
N VAL A 305 -5.41 9.82 -24.69
CA VAL A 305 -4.14 9.59 -24.00
C VAL A 305 -3.75 8.11 -24.07
N VAL A 306 -4.68 7.20 -23.76
CA VAL A 306 -4.41 5.75 -23.78
C VAL A 306 -4.12 5.25 -25.18
N SER A 307 -4.76 5.81 -26.20
CA SER A 307 -4.59 5.39 -27.61
C SER A 307 -3.15 5.57 -28.14
N THR A 308 -2.34 6.40 -27.51
CA THR A 308 -0.91 6.51 -27.80
C THR A 308 -0.17 5.18 -27.57
N TYR A 309 -0.70 4.34 -26.70
CA TYR A 309 -0.12 3.04 -26.31
C TYR A 309 -1.04 1.88 -26.66
N TYR A 310 -1.73 1.98 -27.79
CA TYR A 310 -2.76 1.03 -28.23
C TYR A 310 -2.26 -0.41 -28.39
N GLU A 311 -0.96 -0.60 -28.63
CA GLU A 311 -0.32 -1.93 -28.70
C GLU A 311 -0.01 -2.52 -27.30
N GLY A 312 -0.24 -1.78 -26.23
CA GLY A 312 0.08 -2.20 -24.86
C GLY A 312 1.56 -2.11 -24.49
N SER A 313 2.41 -1.57 -25.36
CA SER A 313 3.83 -1.33 -25.08
C SER A 313 3.98 -0.13 -24.17
N THR A 314 4.75 -0.27 -23.11
CA THR A 314 5.06 0.82 -22.17
C THR A 314 6.55 1.17 -22.23
N PRO A 315 6.93 2.44 -21.99
CA PRO A 315 8.33 2.84 -22.02
C PRO A 315 9.17 2.09 -20.99
N SER A 316 10.29 1.56 -21.41
CA SER A 316 11.27 0.92 -20.52
C SER A 316 11.81 1.93 -19.50
N GLY A 317 11.90 1.53 -18.23
CA GLY A 317 12.37 2.38 -17.12
C GLY A 317 11.26 3.09 -16.36
N SER A 318 9.99 2.99 -16.78
CA SER A 318 8.86 3.61 -16.07
C SER A 318 8.65 3.06 -14.65
N ALA A 319 9.08 1.83 -14.38
CA ALA A 319 9.00 1.21 -13.04
C ALA A 319 9.80 1.97 -11.96
N ALA A 320 10.82 2.73 -12.34
CA ALA A 320 11.60 3.55 -11.40
C ALA A 320 10.76 4.61 -10.68
N PHE A 321 9.61 4.97 -11.25
CA PHE A 321 8.69 5.98 -10.71
C PHE A 321 7.51 5.40 -9.91
N GLU A 322 7.46 4.10 -9.66
CA GLU A 322 6.36 3.52 -8.88
C GLU A 322 6.39 3.93 -7.40
N LYS A 323 7.55 3.93 -6.77
CA LYS A 323 7.81 4.40 -5.39
C LYS A 323 6.69 4.06 -4.41
N ARG A 324 6.39 2.76 -4.26
CA ARG A 324 5.19 2.29 -3.55
C ARG A 324 5.23 2.50 -2.04
N GLY A 325 6.43 2.47 -1.40
CA GLY A 325 6.59 2.68 0.03
C GLY A 325 5.82 1.68 0.90
N ILE A 326 5.75 0.41 0.47
CA ILE A 326 4.90 -0.62 1.07
C ILE A 326 5.56 -1.42 2.19
N ALA A 327 6.87 -1.26 2.40
CA ALA A 327 7.61 -1.99 3.41
C ALA A 327 7.13 -1.61 4.83
N VAL A 328 6.95 -2.59 5.70
CA VAL A 328 6.77 -2.33 7.15
C VAL A 328 8.11 -1.92 7.76
N ASN A 329 9.17 -2.64 7.39
CA ASN A 329 10.54 -2.33 7.82
C ASN A 329 11.48 -2.24 6.61
N VAL A 330 12.46 -1.35 6.71
CA VAL A 330 13.53 -1.15 5.72
C VAL A 330 14.90 -1.37 6.36
N PRO A 331 15.94 -1.77 5.59
CA PRO A 331 17.27 -1.92 6.16
C PRO A 331 17.92 -0.55 6.41
N VAL A 332 18.40 -0.34 7.62
CA VAL A 332 19.24 0.79 8.01
C VAL A 332 20.68 0.33 8.14
N TRP A 333 21.62 1.06 7.54
CA TRP A 333 23.02 0.69 7.49
C TRP A 333 23.82 1.20 8.68
N ASN A 334 24.38 0.27 9.47
CA ASN A 334 25.41 0.53 10.46
C ASN A 334 26.79 0.34 9.83
N SER A 335 27.39 1.42 9.38
CA SER A 335 28.64 1.42 8.65
C SER A 335 29.83 0.88 9.47
N ALA A 336 29.82 1.04 10.79
CA ALA A 336 30.88 0.57 11.68
C ALA A 336 31.00 -0.97 11.67
N ASN A 337 29.94 -1.69 11.38
CA ASN A 337 29.92 -3.15 11.35
C ASN A 337 30.04 -3.71 9.91
N CYS A 338 30.21 -2.85 8.90
CA CYS A 338 30.22 -3.27 7.50
C CYS A 338 31.60 -3.72 7.03
N ILE A 339 31.68 -4.94 6.49
CA ILE A 339 32.91 -5.49 5.91
C ILE A 339 33.01 -5.25 4.40
N GLN A 340 32.05 -4.56 3.78
CA GLN A 340 31.98 -4.26 2.35
C GLN A 340 31.96 -5.51 1.44
N CYS A 341 31.24 -6.56 1.85
CA CYS A 341 31.11 -7.80 1.09
C CYS A 341 30.14 -7.70 -0.09
N THR A 342 29.24 -6.72 -0.12
CA THR A 342 28.19 -6.47 -1.14
C THR A 342 27.08 -7.51 -1.23
N PHE A 343 27.00 -8.50 -0.35
CA PHE A 343 25.96 -9.53 -0.37
C PHE A 343 24.55 -8.97 -0.23
N CYS A 344 24.37 -7.89 0.53
CA CYS A 344 23.08 -7.22 0.68
C CYS A 344 22.51 -6.71 -0.64
N SER A 345 23.35 -6.12 -1.49
CA SER A 345 22.96 -5.66 -2.82
C SER A 345 22.66 -6.85 -3.75
N TYR A 346 23.50 -7.87 -3.71
CA TYR A 346 23.38 -9.06 -4.56
C TYR A 346 22.06 -9.84 -4.36
N VAL A 347 21.59 -9.98 -3.13
CA VAL A 347 20.35 -10.76 -2.84
C VAL A 347 19.07 -9.94 -2.94
N CYS A 348 19.14 -8.63 -3.19
CA CYS A 348 17.95 -7.80 -3.21
C CYS A 348 17.12 -8.05 -4.48
N PRO A 349 15.89 -8.61 -4.37
CA PRO A 349 15.09 -8.96 -5.54
C PRO A 349 14.58 -7.74 -6.32
N HIS A 350 14.65 -6.54 -5.72
CA HIS A 350 14.17 -5.28 -6.31
C HIS A 350 15.29 -4.27 -6.56
N ALA A 351 16.56 -4.64 -6.35
CA ALA A 351 17.71 -3.74 -6.42
C ALA A 351 17.52 -2.42 -5.63
N ALA A 352 16.72 -2.51 -4.53
CA ALA A 352 16.39 -1.37 -3.68
C ALA A 352 17.53 -1.00 -2.72
N ILE A 353 18.50 -1.87 -2.49
CA ILE A 353 19.73 -1.59 -1.77
C ILE A 353 20.91 -1.77 -2.72
N ARG A 354 21.77 -0.76 -2.82
CA ARG A 354 22.92 -0.78 -3.71
C ARG A 354 24.19 -0.39 -2.98
N THR A 355 25.28 -1.02 -3.41
CA THR A 355 26.63 -0.73 -2.95
C THR A 355 27.36 0.10 -4.02
N MET A 356 27.83 1.27 -3.63
CA MET A 356 28.40 2.25 -4.54
C MET A 356 29.89 2.40 -4.33
N ALA A 357 30.64 2.47 -5.44
CA ALA A 357 32.01 2.96 -5.47
C ALA A 357 32.01 4.39 -6.02
N LEU A 358 32.42 5.34 -5.20
CA LEU A 358 32.37 6.78 -5.50
C LEU A 358 33.78 7.35 -5.53
N THR A 359 34.03 8.31 -6.44
CA THR A 359 35.24 9.17 -6.31
C THR A 359 35.06 10.12 -5.13
N GLU A 360 36.13 10.79 -4.70
CA GLU A 360 36.06 11.83 -3.66
C GLU A 360 35.08 12.96 -4.06
N GLU A 361 35.07 13.35 -5.34
CA GLU A 361 34.19 14.39 -5.87
C GLU A 361 32.72 13.95 -5.87
N GLU A 362 32.44 12.69 -6.19
CA GLU A 362 31.09 12.13 -6.16
C GLU A 362 30.59 11.97 -4.71
N ALA A 363 31.45 11.52 -3.82
CA ALA A 363 31.12 11.44 -2.39
C ALA A 363 30.78 12.82 -1.81
N ALA A 364 31.47 13.88 -2.26
CA ALA A 364 31.17 15.26 -1.86
C ALA A 364 29.84 15.79 -2.41
N LYS A 365 29.28 15.18 -3.48
CA LYS A 365 27.95 15.52 -4.05
C LYS A 365 26.81 14.74 -3.42
N MET A 366 27.11 13.78 -2.57
CA MET A 366 26.07 13.04 -1.85
C MET A 366 25.33 13.96 -0.88
N PRO A 367 24.05 13.73 -0.62
CA PRO A 367 23.28 14.49 0.37
C PRO A 367 23.97 14.52 1.74
N ALA A 368 23.81 15.63 2.46
CA ALA A 368 24.41 15.80 3.78
C ALA A 368 23.99 14.67 4.74
N GLY A 369 24.95 14.11 5.45
CA GLY A 369 24.73 12.98 6.36
C GLY A 369 24.86 11.61 5.71
N THR A 370 25.03 11.51 4.39
CA THR A 370 25.33 10.23 3.74
C THR A 370 26.70 9.71 4.19
N VAL A 371 26.72 8.48 4.69
CA VAL A 371 27.97 7.85 5.14
C VAL A 371 28.74 7.30 3.95
N CYS A 372 30.01 7.76 3.79
CA CYS A 372 30.94 7.28 2.79
C CYS A 372 32.24 6.83 3.46
N LEU A 373 32.51 5.52 3.43
CA LEU A 373 33.73 4.91 3.96
C LEU A 373 34.83 4.88 2.90
N ASN A 374 36.07 4.67 3.26
CA ASN A 374 37.10 4.30 2.28
C ASN A 374 36.81 2.92 1.69
N LEU A 375 36.95 2.78 0.39
CA LEU A 375 36.73 1.48 -0.28
C LEU A 375 37.88 0.52 0.06
N ASN A 376 37.57 -0.60 0.71
CA ASN A 376 38.56 -1.60 1.09
C ASN A 376 39.22 -2.21 -0.16
N GLY A 377 40.57 -2.13 -0.21
CA GLY A 377 41.38 -2.68 -1.30
C GLY A 377 41.50 -1.78 -2.53
N MET A 378 41.00 -0.55 -2.49
CA MET A 378 41.11 0.41 -3.57
C MET A 378 41.21 1.87 -3.05
N PRO A 379 42.39 2.33 -2.69
CA PRO A 379 42.64 3.72 -2.26
C PRO A 379 42.17 4.74 -3.29
N GLY A 380 41.69 5.88 -2.85
CA GLY A 380 41.16 6.96 -3.71
C GLY A 380 39.67 6.81 -4.04
N TYR A 381 39.03 5.75 -3.62
CA TYR A 381 37.58 5.55 -3.76
C TYR A 381 36.89 5.49 -2.41
N LYS A 382 35.64 5.93 -2.39
CA LYS A 382 34.71 5.78 -1.27
C LYS A 382 33.70 4.65 -1.53
N PHE A 383 33.23 4.05 -0.45
CA PHE A 383 32.18 3.03 -0.42
C PHE A 383 30.98 3.56 0.31
N ALA A 384 29.80 3.43 -0.29
CA ALA A 384 28.53 3.72 0.36
C ALA A 384 27.54 2.58 0.11
N ILE A 385 26.59 2.41 1.05
CA ILE A 385 25.37 1.64 0.84
C ILE A 385 24.22 2.65 0.82
N VAL A 386 23.42 2.60 -0.24
CA VAL A 386 22.23 3.46 -0.39
C VAL A 386 20.99 2.59 -0.56
N VAL A 387 19.88 3.02 0.04
CA VAL A 387 18.63 2.28 0.04
C VAL A 387 17.50 3.11 -0.54
N SER A 388 16.79 2.57 -1.54
CA SER A 388 15.51 3.11 -1.97
C SER A 388 14.41 2.57 -1.05
N SER A 389 14.11 3.29 0.02
CA SER A 389 13.12 2.87 1.02
C SER A 389 11.72 2.74 0.42
N LEU A 390 11.39 3.54 -0.62
CA LEU A 390 10.11 3.50 -1.31
C LEU A 390 9.98 2.33 -2.30
N ASP A 391 11.08 1.74 -2.77
CA ASP A 391 11.10 0.55 -3.63
C ASP A 391 11.31 -0.74 -2.83
N CYS A 392 11.74 -0.64 -1.58
CA CYS A 392 11.91 -1.76 -0.69
C CYS A 392 10.57 -2.44 -0.38
N THR A 393 10.55 -3.79 -0.34
CA THR A 393 9.37 -4.57 0.04
C THR A 393 9.44 -5.11 1.46
N GLY A 394 10.53 -4.83 2.21
CA GLY A 394 10.69 -5.25 3.60
C GLY A 394 10.95 -6.75 3.80
N CYS A 395 11.42 -7.46 2.76
CA CYS A 395 11.60 -8.92 2.82
C CYS A 395 12.71 -9.39 3.78
N GLY A 396 13.64 -8.51 4.21
CA GLY A 396 14.71 -8.82 5.15
C GLY A 396 15.90 -9.61 4.58
N SER A 397 15.88 -10.00 3.29
CA SER A 397 16.95 -10.84 2.71
C SER A 397 18.32 -10.23 2.86
N CYS A 398 18.47 -8.91 2.70
CA CYS A 398 19.73 -8.19 2.83
C CYS A 398 20.31 -8.23 4.26
N ALA A 399 19.46 -8.11 5.27
CA ALA A 399 19.86 -8.23 6.67
C ALA A 399 20.24 -9.67 7.03
N ASN A 400 19.43 -10.65 6.57
CA ASN A 400 19.66 -12.07 6.86
C ASN A 400 20.98 -12.62 6.31
N VAL A 401 21.45 -12.10 5.13
CA VAL A 401 22.71 -12.58 4.57
C VAL A 401 23.92 -11.77 5.05
N CYS A 402 23.69 -10.69 5.79
CA CYS A 402 24.76 -9.80 6.21
C CYS A 402 25.61 -10.48 7.30
N PRO A 403 26.90 -10.78 7.04
CA PRO A 403 27.74 -11.43 8.04
C PRO A 403 28.16 -10.46 9.16
N GLY A 404 28.12 -9.16 8.88
CA GLY A 404 28.59 -8.14 9.77
C GLY A 404 30.07 -8.28 10.16
N MET A 405 30.53 -7.42 11.07
CA MET A 405 31.88 -7.50 11.63
C MET A 405 31.84 -8.27 12.95
N LYS A 406 32.55 -9.42 13.01
CA LYS A 406 32.60 -10.28 14.22
C LYS A 406 31.22 -10.67 14.76
N GLY A 407 30.26 -10.91 13.86
CA GLY A 407 28.89 -11.28 14.22
C GLY A 407 27.98 -10.09 14.62
N ASN A 408 28.45 -8.84 14.54
CA ASN A 408 27.61 -7.67 14.75
C ASN A 408 26.94 -7.27 13.43
N GLU A 409 25.63 -7.11 13.44
CA GLU A 409 24.84 -6.77 12.27
C GLU A 409 25.25 -5.40 11.69
N ALA A 410 25.44 -5.35 10.36
CA ALA A 410 25.67 -4.11 9.63
C ALA A 410 24.39 -3.57 8.98
N LEU A 411 23.32 -4.36 8.94
CA LEU A 411 22.00 -3.96 8.46
C LEU A 411 20.94 -4.37 9.48
N VAL A 412 20.19 -3.39 9.97
CA VAL A 412 19.10 -3.58 10.93
C VAL A 412 17.80 -3.21 10.26
N MET A 413 16.81 -4.12 10.31
CA MET A 413 15.47 -3.84 9.78
C MET A 413 14.72 -2.93 10.75
N THR A 414 14.45 -1.71 10.33
CA THR A 414 13.82 -0.63 11.12
C THR A 414 12.50 -0.23 10.47
N ARG A 415 11.52 0.25 11.23
CA ARG A 415 10.25 0.75 10.68
C ARG A 415 10.48 1.74 9.55
N LEU A 416 9.64 1.69 8.52
CA LEU A 416 9.80 2.52 7.33
C LEU A 416 9.92 4.01 7.67
N GLU A 417 9.06 4.52 8.56
CA GLU A 417 9.06 5.93 8.97
C GLU A 417 10.39 6.32 9.64
N GLU A 418 10.92 5.46 10.49
CA GLU A 418 12.21 5.67 11.16
C GLU A 418 13.38 5.49 10.19
N GLY A 419 13.28 4.53 9.26
CA GLY A 419 14.28 4.29 8.22
C GLY A 419 14.36 5.44 7.23
N MET A 420 13.23 6.04 6.84
CA MET A 420 13.19 7.23 5.98
C MET A 420 13.63 8.51 6.71
N ALA A 421 13.57 8.52 8.04
CA ALA A 421 14.09 9.61 8.85
C ALA A 421 15.62 9.64 8.92
N GLN A 422 16.31 8.57 8.46
CA GLN A 422 17.75 8.63 8.24
C GLN A 422 18.05 9.74 7.21
N PRO A 423 19.06 10.58 7.44
CA PRO A 423 19.27 11.76 6.61
C PRO A 423 19.30 11.43 5.13
N ASN A 424 18.31 11.90 4.42
CA ASN A 424 18.24 11.87 2.94
C ASN A 424 18.41 10.49 2.29
N GLU A 425 17.97 9.38 2.94
CA GLU A 425 18.19 8.00 2.44
C GLU A 425 17.69 7.81 1.01
N GLN A 426 16.45 8.21 0.70
CA GLN A 426 15.91 8.10 -0.66
C GLN A 426 16.62 9.04 -1.63
N GLU A 427 17.00 10.23 -1.19
CA GLU A 427 17.74 11.19 -2.00
C GLU A 427 19.17 10.72 -2.26
N ALA A 428 19.82 10.11 -1.27
CA ALA A 428 21.13 9.48 -1.43
C ALA A 428 21.09 8.37 -2.49
N PHE A 429 20.07 7.51 -2.47
CA PHE A 429 19.87 6.52 -3.52
C PHE A 429 19.67 7.18 -4.88
N ASN A 430 18.76 8.13 -4.99
CA ASN A 430 18.46 8.83 -6.25
C ASN A 430 19.66 9.59 -6.83
N THR A 431 20.56 10.04 -5.99
CA THR A 431 21.80 10.73 -6.37
C THR A 431 22.85 9.72 -6.81
N ALA A 432 23.09 8.70 -6.00
CA ALA A 432 24.16 7.71 -6.25
C ALA A 432 23.96 6.93 -7.55
N VAL A 433 22.72 6.53 -7.89
CA VAL A 433 22.43 5.75 -9.11
C VAL A 433 22.65 6.53 -10.42
N LYS A 434 22.87 7.85 -10.35
CA LYS A 434 23.18 8.69 -11.51
C LYS A 434 24.68 8.73 -11.82
N PHE A 435 25.53 8.30 -10.90
CA PHE A 435 26.97 8.30 -11.11
C PHE A 435 27.39 7.18 -12.06
N PRO A 436 28.42 7.41 -12.90
CA PRO A 436 28.86 6.42 -13.87
C PRO A 436 29.52 5.23 -13.17
N ILE A 437 29.45 4.05 -13.80
CA ILE A 437 30.15 2.85 -13.38
C ILE A 437 31.67 3.08 -13.44
N LYS A 438 32.40 2.65 -12.42
CA LYS A 438 33.84 2.76 -12.30
C LYS A 438 34.51 1.49 -12.87
N LYS A 439 34.91 1.54 -14.15
CA LYS A 439 35.50 0.38 -14.87
C LYS A 439 36.72 -0.19 -14.19
N ASP A 440 37.57 0.64 -13.61
CA ASP A 440 38.77 0.25 -12.88
C ASP A 440 38.44 -0.44 -11.55
N VAL A 441 37.37 -0.03 -10.85
CA VAL A 441 36.87 -0.71 -9.66
C VAL A 441 36.33 -2.11 -10.04
N VAL A 442 35.52 -2.20 -11.08
CA VAL A 442 35.01 -3.48 -11.61
C VAL A 442 36.17 -4.41 -11.99
N ALA A 443 37.14 -3.90 -12.72
CA ALA A 443 38.33 -4.68 -13.13
C ALA A 443 39.13 -5.16 -11.91
N LYS A 444 39.31 -4.31 -10.89
CA LYS A 444 40.01 -4.65 -9.64
C LYS A 444 39.37 -5.78 -8.89
N PHE A 445 38.05 -5.72 -8.68
CA PHE A 445 37.31 -6.73 -7.90
C PHE A 445 36.84 -7.93 -8.75
N LYS A 446 37.00 -7.88 -10.07
CA LYS A 446 36.59 -8.88 -11.08
C LYS A 446 35.07 -9.04 -11.15
N GLU A 447 34.47 -8.74 -12.26
CA GLU A 447 33.03 -8.87 -12.55
C GLU A 447 32.49 -10.28 -12.25
N THR A 448 33.32 -11.30 -12.34
CA THR A 448 32.97 -12.70 -12.02
C THR A 448 32.81 -12.99 -10.52
N THR A 449 33.08 -12.02 -9.66
CA THR A 449 32.86 -12.12 -8.20
C THR A 449 31.62 -11.32 -7.79
N VAL A 450 30.96 -11.69 -6.69
CA VAL A 450 29.81 -10.93 -6.17
C VAL A 450 30.17 -9.45 -5.98
N LYS A 451 31.33 -9.17 -5.39
CA LYS A 451 31.73 -7.77 -5.14
C LYS A 451 31.97 -6.98 -6.41
N GLY A 452 32.63 -7.57 -7.41
CA GLY A 452 32.89 -6.91 -8.69
C GLY A 452 31.63 -6.70 -9.52
N ASP A 453 30.77 -7.71 -9.57
CA ASP A 453 29.46 -7.67 -10.23
C ASP A 453 28.58 -6.53 -9.66
N GLN A 454 28.52 -6.39 -8.33
CA GLN A 454 27.71 -5.33 -7.70
C GLN A 454 28.21 -3.91 -7.96
N PHE A 455 29.43 -3.71 -8.44
CA PHE A 455 29.93 -2.41 -8.88
C PHE A 455 29.67 -2.14 -10.37
N THR A 456 29.00 -3.04 -11.10
CA THR A 456 28.53 -2.83 -12.48
C THR A 456 27.13 -2.20 -12.54
N GLN A 457 26.47 -2.03 -11.39
CA GLN A 457 25.08 -1.57 -11.30
C GLN A 457 24.99 -0.06 -11.12
#